data_d99e506ac490e04346ec5f51b3547234
#
_entry.id   d99e506ac490e04346ec5f51b3547234
#
_cell.length_a   1.000
_cell.length_b   1.000
_cell.length_c   1.000
_cell.angle_alpha   90.00
_cell.angle_beta   90.00
_cell.angle_gamma   90.00
#
_symmetry.space_group_name_H-M   'P 1'
#
loop_
_entity.id
_entity.type
_entity.pdbx_description
1 polymer ?
#
loop_
_entity_poly.entity_id
_entity_poly.type
_entity_poly.pdbx_seq_one_letter_code
_entity_poly.pdbx_strand_id
1 'polypeptide(L)'
;VHISPSAWQIGYKDHVLLLGSCFSDSMAEKMAACYLPHTSNPYGTLYNPQTKKKTMDTQTDEEWIVSDKGLYHSLLRHGSFSGTDEREVRRAVAESRKKMAEAIEKATVIIITYGTAWVYEYEGRVVANCHKLPASAFTRRRLTVSEIVAVWKPILERYKDKHFIFT
;
A
#
# COMPACT_ATOMS: atom_id res chain seq x y z
N VAL A 1 28.29 5.63 -2.73
CA VAL A 1 27.97 4.25 -3.18
C VAL A 1 27.81 4.28 -4.68
N HIS A 2 28.60 3.50 -5.41
CA HIS A 2 28.46 3.35 -6.87
C HIS A 2 27.42 2.25 -7.13
N ILE A 3 26.29 2.62 -7.76
CA ILE A 3 25.25 1.68 -8.15
C ILE A 3 25.43 1.41 -9.66
N SER A 4 25.68 0.16 -10.03
CA SER A 4 25.76 -0.23 -11.43
C SER A 4 24.42 -0.03 -12.13
N PRO A 5 24.42 0.40 -13.41
CA PRO A 5 23.18 0.49 -14.19
C PRO A 5 22.45 -0.86 -14.21
N SER A 6 21.11 -0.80 -14.16
CA SER A 6 20.27 -2.00 -14.32
C SER A 6 20.38 -2.53 -15.74
N ALA A 7 20.25 -3.86 -15.90
CA ALA A 7 20.18 -4.52 -17.20
C ALA A 7 18.90 -4.17 -18.00
N TRP A 8 17.90 -3.59 -17.36
CA TRP A 8 16.65 -3.15 -17.96
C TRP A 8 16.34 -1.69 -17.54
N GLN A 9 15.54 -1.00 -18.32
CA GLN A 9 15.15 0.39 -18.12
C GLN A 9 13.64 0.53 -18.20
N ILE A 10 13.08 1.43 -17.39
CA ILE A 10 11.66 1.80 -17.45
C ILE A 10 11.47 2.72 -18.67
N GLY A 11 10.51 2.39 -19.51
CA GLY A 11 10.17 3.16 -20.70
C GLY A 11 8.67 3.39 -20.86
N TYR A 12 8.27 4.03 -21.93
CA TYR A 12 6.86 4.39 -22.22
C TYR A 12 5.93 3.20 -22.47
N LYS A 13 6.47 2.00 -22.68
CA LYS A 13 5.69 0.75 -22.79
C LYS A 13 5.38 0.13 -21.44
N ASP A 14 6.07 0.57 -20.41
CA ASP A 14 5.86 0.09 -19.06
C ASP A 14 4.71 0.81 -18.38
N HIS A 15 4.04 0.13 -17.47
CA HIS A 15 3.14 0.74 -16.51
C HIS A 15 3.72 0.54 -15.12
N VAL A 16 3.99 1.64 -14.41
CA VAL A 16 4.62 1.61 -13.08
C VAL A 16 3.55 1.74 -12.01
N LEU A 17 3.47 0.73 -11.13
CA LEU A 17 2.66 0.80 -9.93
C LEU A 17 3.55 1.23 -8.75
N LEU A 18 3.23 2.40 -8.17
CA LEU A 18 3.93 2.95 -7.01
C LEU A 18 3.10 2.73 -5.74
N LEU A 19 3.67 2.06 -4.77
CA LEU A 19 3.03 1.77 -3.49
C LEU A 19 3.94 2.21 -2.33
N GLY A 20 3.45 3.13 -1.51
CA GLY A 20 4.28 3.52 -0.39
C GLY A 20 3.89 4.80 0.32
N SER A 21 4.92 5.52 0.75
CA SER A 21 4.82 6.80 1.43
C SER A 21 4.54 7.94 0.45
N CYS A 22 4.52 9.17 0.94
CA CYS A 22 4.45 10.38 0.12
C CYS A 22 5.56 10.47 -0.95
N PHE A 23 6.69 9.77 -0.76
CA PHE A 23 7.72 9.65 -1.80
C PHE A 23 7.17 9.00 -3.07
N SER A 24 6.31 7.98 -2.95
CA SER A 24 5.65 7.37 -4.11
C SER A 24 4.78 8.36 -4.86
N ASP A 25 4.08 9.25 -4.16
CA ASP A 25 3.24 10.27 -4.80
C ASP A 25 4.10 11.33 -5.49
N SER A 26 5.21 11.78 -4.85
CA SER A 26 6.16 12.68 -5.48
C SER A 26 6.83 12.09 -6.73
N MET A 27 7.12 10.78 -6.72
CA MET A 27 7.61 10.06 -7.91
C MET A 27 6.55 10.00 -9.00
N ALA A 28 5.28 9.75 -8.63
CA ALA A 28 4.17 9.74 -9.58
C ALA A 28 3.98 11.09 -10.27
N GLU A 29 4.11 12.21 -9.54
CA GLU A 29 4.09 13.56 -10.12
C GLU A 29 5.20 13.76 -11.17
N LYS A 30 6.42 13.25 -10.91
CA LYS A 30 7.52 13.31 -11.87
C LYS A 30 7.25 12.43 -13.10
N MET A 31 6.70 11.23 -12.89
CA MET A 31 6.32 10.35 -13.99
C MET A 31 5.21 10.98 -14.85
N ALA A 32 4.21 11.61 -14.22
CA ALA A 32 3.17 12.36 -14.93
C ALA A 32 3.76 13.48 -15.80
N ALA A 33 4.69 14.26 -15.27
CA ALA A 33 5.37 15.34 -15.99
C ALA A 33 6.17 14.82 -17.20
N CYS A 34 6.62 13.56 -17.16
CA CYS A 34 7.33 12.89 -18.26
C CYS A 34 6.41 12.01 -19.10
N TYR A 35 5.09 12.03 -18.88
CA TYR A 35 4.10 11.19 -19.58
C TYR A 35 4.37 9.67 -19.46
N LEU A 36 5.06 9.23 -18.42
CA LEU A 36 5.29 7.81 -18.13
C LEU A 36 4.02 7.19 -17.53
N PRO A 37 3.50 6.08 -18.10
CA PRO A 37 2.30 5.44 -17.58
C PRO A 37 2.51 4.91 -16.16
N HIS A 38 1.67 5.33 -15.23
CA HIS A 38 1.79 4.93 -13.83
C HIS A 38 0.44 4.92 -13.09
N THR A 39 0.43 4.27 -11.93
CA THR A 39 -0.62 4.36 -10.91
C THR A 39 0.06 4.48 -9.56
N SER A 40 -0.38 5.41 -8.71
CA SER A 40 0.16 5.60 -7.37
C SER A 40 -0.91 5.38 -6.30
N ASN A 41 -0.53 4.67 -5.25
CA ASN A 41 -1.23 4.56 -3.97
C ASN A 41 -2.78 4.45 -4.05
N PRO A 42 -3.37 3.45 -4.74
CA PRO A 42 -4.83 3.32 -4.84
C PRO A 42 -5.55 3.25 -3.48
N TYR A 43 -4.86 2.82 -2.43
CA TYR A 43 -5.34 2.78 -1.04
C TYR A 43 -4.87 3.97 -0.18
N GLY A 44 -4.32 5.02 -0.84
CA GLY A 44 -3.62 6.09 -0.17
C GLY A 44 -2.24 5.66 0.32
N THR A 45 -1.51 6.59 0.94
CA THR A 45 -0.16 6.34 1.44
C THR A 45 -0.16 5.32 2.59
N LEU A 46 0.66 4.30 2.45
CA LEU A 46 0.86 3.25 3.46
C LEU A 46 2.35 3.12 3.75
N TYR A 47 2.71 2.94 5.02
CA TYR A 47 4.11 3.05 5.44
C TYR A 47 4.75 1.71 5.80
N ASN A 48 4.02 0.77 6.38
CA ASN A 48 4.58 -0.48 6.88
C ASN A 48 4.47 -1.65 5.87
N PRO A 49 5.40 -2.60 5.92
CA PRO A 49 5.45 -3.72 4.97
C PRO A 49 4.22 -4.63 4.98
N GLN A 50 3.61 -4.88 6.14
CA GLN A 50 2.49 -5.83 6.27
C GLN A 50 1.21 -5.29 5.63
N THR A 51 0.90 -4.00 5.84
CA THR A 51 -0.30 -3.41 5.22
C THR A 51 -0.15 -3.30 3.71
N LYS A 52 1.06 -3.01 3.21
CA LYS A 52 1.34 -3.03 1.78
C LYS A 52 1.17 -4.42 1.16
N LYS A 53 1.59 -5.48 1.84
CA LYS A 53 1.31 -6.86 1.40
C LYS A 53 -0.19 -7.11 1.28
N LYS A 54 -0.97 -6.70 2.28
CA LYS A 54 -2.43 -6.85 2.26
C LYS A 54 -3.07 -6.12 1.06
N THR A 55 -2.52 -4.99 0.63
CA THR A 55 -3.02 -4.27 -0.54
C THR A 55 -2.77 -5.02 -1.86
N MET A 56 -1.70 -5.81 -1.92
CA MET A 56 -1.38 -6.64 -3.09
C MET A 56 -2.15 -7.98 -3.11
N ASP A 57 -2.79 -8.34 -2.00
CA ASP A 57 -3.64 -9.53 -1.93
C ASP A 57 -5.08 -9.16 -2.27
N THR A 58 -5.37 -9.08 -3.57
CA THR A 58 -6.69 -8.69 -4.08
C THR A 58 -7.74 -9.78 -3.93
N GLN A 59 -7.37 -10.99 -3.52
CA GLN A 59 -8.26 -12.13 -3.34
C GLN A 59 -8.98 -12.14 -1.98
N THR A 60 -8.47 -11.40 -1.00
CA THR A 60 -9.10 -11.32 0.32
C THR A 60 -10.07 -10.15 0.38
N ASP A 61 -11.31 -10.43 0.76
CA ASP A 61 -12.37 -9.44 0.99
C ASP A 61 -12.29 -8.81 2.38
N GLU A 62 -11.13 -8.91 3.02
CA GLU A 62 -10.97 -8.42 4.37
C GLU A 62 -11.07 -6.90 4.42
N GLU A 63 -12.20 -6.41 4.88
CA GLU A 63 -12.43 -5.01 5.21
C GLU A 63 -12.65 -4.88 6.72
N TRP A 64 -11.92 -3.96 7.33
CA TRP A 64 -12.02 -3.75 8.76
C TRP A 64 -12.38 -2.30 9.05
N ILE A 65 -13.69 -2.07 9.19
CA ILE A 65 -14.23 -0.75 9.50
C ILE A 65 -14.64 -0.73 10.95
N VAL A 66 -14.21 0.31 11.66
CA VAL A 66 -14.58 0.62 13.04
C VAL A 66 -15.28 1.98 13.09
N SER A 67 -16.15 2.17 14.09
CA SER A 67 -16.80 3.46 14.32
C SER A 67 -16.28 4.11 15.61
N ASP A 68 -16.00 5.40 15.56
CA ASP A 68 -15.69 6.22 16.72
C ASP A 68 -16.30 7.62 16.55
N LYS A 69 -17.00 8.11 17.57
CA LYS A 69 -17.58 9.47 17.60
C LYS A 69 -18.36 9.87 16.35
N GLY A 70 -19.13 8.94 15.80
CA GLY A 70 -19.93 9.16 14.60
C GLY A 70 -19.16 9.13 13.28
N LEU A 71 -17.89 8.72 13.31
CA LEU A 71 -17.06 8.50 12.13
C LEU A 71 -16.78 7.01 11.95
N TYR A 72 -16.77 6.56 10.71
CA TYR A 72 -16.38 5.21 10.29
C TYR A 72 -14.98 5.28 9.68
N HIS A 73 -14.12 4.34 10.05
CA HIS A 73 -12.71 4.31 9.66
C HIS A 73 -12.30 2.95 9.11
N SER A 74 -11.69 2.90 7.94
CA SER A 74 -11.06 1.68 7.45
C SER A 74 -9.65 1.55 8.03
N LEU A 75 -9.45 0.62 8.97
CA LEU A 75 -8.17 0.41 9.64
C LEU A 75 -7.06 -0.11 8.72
N LEU A 76 -7.41 -0.64 7.55
CA LEU A 76 -6.47 -1.21 6.59
C LEU A 76 -6.06 -0.21 5.48
N ARG A 77 -6.53 1.05 5.55
CA ARG A 77 -6.35 2.07 4.51
C ARG A 77 -5.80 3.38 5.09
N HIS A 78 -5.46 4.29 4.21
CA HIS A 78 -5.08 5.65 4.59
C HIS A 78 -6.24 6.36 5.30
N GLY A 79 -5.93 7.41 6.06
CA GLY A 79 -6.91 8.22 6.81
C GLY A 79 -8.02 8.84 5.97
N SER A 80 -7.82 9.00 4.66
CA SER A 80 -8.85 9.47 3.73
C SER A 80 -10.02 8.49 3.55
N PHE A 81 -9.85 7.22 3.94
CA PHE A 81 -10.92 6.23 3.96
C PHE A 81 -11.68 6.25 5.29
N SER A 82 -12.19 7.44 5.62
CA SER A 82 -13.03 7.72 6.79
C SER A 82 -14.15 8.64 6.39
N GLY A 83 -15.29 8.53 7.06
CA GLY A 83 -16.47 9.37 6.79
C GLY A 83 -17.56 9.17 7.81
N THR A 84 -18.63 9.97 7.68
CA THR A 84 -19.82 9.92 8.55
C THR A 84 -20.84 8.87 8.11
N ASP A 85 -20.73 8.37 6.88
CA ASP A 85 -21.60 7.31 6.34
C ASP A 85 -20.75 6.05 6.05
N GLU A 86 -21.07 4.96 6.73
CA GLU A 86 -20.41 3.67 6.56
C GLU A 86 -20.51 3.13 5.13
N ARG A 87 -21.65 3.33 4.46
CA ARG A 87 -21.87 2.87 3.08
C ARG A 87 -20.94 3.57 2.10
N GLU A 88 -20.72 4.88 2.30
CA GLU A 88 -19.79 5.64 1.49
C GLU A 88 -18.35 5.19 1.71
N VAL A 89 -17.93 4.94 2.96
CA VAL A 89 -16.61 4.40 3.28
C VAL A 89 -16.41 3.03 2.61
N ARG A 90 -17.38 2.13 2.73
CA ARG A 90 -17.34 0.81 2.08
C ARG A 90 -17.25 0.91 0.56
N ARG A 91 -18.03 1.81 -0.04
CA ARG A 91 -17.99 2.06 -1.48
C ARG A 91 -16.61 2.55 -1.92
N ALA A 92 -16.05 3.54 -1.23
CA ALA A 92 -14.71 4.08 -1.54
C ALA A 92 -13.63 2.98 -1.43
N VAL A 93 -13.72 2.11 -0.43
CA VAL A 93 -12.84 0.96 -0.28
C VAL A 93 -13.00 -0.03 -1.44
N ALA A 94 -14.22 -0.38 -1.81
CA ALA A 94 -14.47 -1.29 -2.94
C ALA A 94 -13.92 -0.73 -4.27
N GLU A 95 -14.12 0.56 -4.52
CA GLU A 95 -13.56 1.24 -5.69
C GLU A 95 -12.03 1.24 -5.69
N SER A 96 -11.41 1.49 -4.53
CA SER A 96 -9.94 1.47 -4.41
C SER A 96 -9.37 0.06 -4.64
N ARG A 97 -10.08 -0.98 -4.21
CA ARG A 97 -9.72 -2.39 -4.49
C ARG A 97 -9.75 -2.68 -5.98
N LYS A 98 -10.80 -2.26 -6.67
CA LYS A 98 -10.90 -2.40 -8.13
C LYS A 98 -9.74 -1.69 -8.83
N LYS A 99 -9.46 -0.45 -8.46
CA LYS A 99 -8.32 0.32 -8.99
C LYS A 99 -6.98 -0.39 -8.73
N MET A 100 -6.80 -0.98 -7.54
CA MET A 100 -5.59 -1.74 -7.23
C MET A 100 -5.46 -2.99 -8.09
N ALA A 101 -6.52 -3.77 -8.25
CA ALA A 101 -6.51 -4.97 -9.08
C ALA A 101 -6.15 -4.64 -10.54
N GLU A 102 -6.78 -3.61 -11.11
CA GLU A 102 -6.48 -3.12 -12.46
C GLU A 102 -5.03 -2.60 -12.57
N ALA A 103 -4.54 -1.91 -11.54
CA ALA A 103 -3.17 -1.40 -11.52
C ALA A 103 -2.13 -2.53 -11.46
N ILE A 104 -2.38 -3.57 -10.66
CA ILE A 104 -1.52 -4.75 -10.60
C ILE A 104 -1.51 -5.49 -11.94
N GLU A 105 -2.67 -5.66 -12.56
CA GLU A 105 -2.79 -6.31 -13.86
C GLU A 105 -1.98 -5.59 -14.94
N LYS A 106 -2.11 -4.26 -15.02
CA LYS A 106 -1.39 -3.42 -16.00
C LYS A 106 0.10 -3.28 -15.71
N ALA A 107 0.52 -3.39 -14.44
CA ALA A 107 1.89 -3.10 -14.05
C ALA A 107 2.89 -4.09 -14.67
N THR A 108 3.97 -3.55 -15.24
CA THR A 108 5.19 -4.27 -15.58
C THR A 108 6.26 -4.07 -14.52
N VAL A 109 6.21 -2.92 -13.83
CA VAL A 109 7.12 -2.54 -12.75
C VAL A 109 6.32 -2.15 -11.51
N ILE A 110 6.71 -2.65 -10.35
CA ILE A 110 6.11 -2.33 -9.06
C ILE A 110 7.19 -1.75 -8.13
N ILE A 111 7.01 -0.50 -7.74
CA ILE A 111 7.93 0.19 -6.82
C ILE A 111 7.30 0.24 -5.44
N ILE A 112 7.99 -0.36 -4.46
CA ILE A 112 7.55 -0.43 -3.07
C ILE A 112 8.47 0.45 -2.22
N THR A 113 7.93 1.55 -1.70
CA THR A 113 8.66 2.47 -0.82
C THR A 113 8.23 2.25 0.63
N TYR A 114 9.14 1.76 1.47
CA TYR A 114 8.88 1.61 2.90
C TYR A 114 9.13 2.94 3.64
N GLY A 115 8.21 3.28 4.54
CA GLY A 115 8.41 4.41 5.44
C GLY A 115 8.90 3.98 6.83
N THR A 116 8.55 2.77 7.25
CA THR A 116 8.88 2.28 8.59
C THR A 116 8.72 0.77 8.72
N ALA A 117 9.53 0.17 9.59
CA ALA A 117 9.31 -1.20 10.07
C ALA A 117 8.43 -1.27 11.34
N TRP A 118 8.04 -0.12 11.91
CA TRP A 118 7.12 -0.07 13.02
C TRP A 118 5.70 -0.31 12.55
N VAL A 119 4.97 -1.15 13.28
CA VAL A 119 3.56 -1.43 13.07
C VAL A 119 2.76 -1.11 14.32
N TYR A 120 1.51 -0.73 14.09
CA TYR A 120 0.51 -0.65 15.14
C TYR A 120 -0.45 -1.82 14.97
N GLU A 121 -0.86 -2.39 16.11
CA GLU A 121 -1.82 -3.48 16.15
C GLU A 121 -3.04 -3.03 16.95
N TYR A 122 -4.20 -3.27 16.40
CA TYR A 122 -5.49 -3.13 17.04
C TYR A 122 -6.09 -4.52 17.18
N GLU A 123 -6.52 -4.91 18.37
CA GLU A 123 -7.03 -6.27 18.63
C GLU A 123 -6.08 -7.38 18.12
N GLY A 124 -4.76 -7.21 18.31
CA GLY A 124 -3.74 -8.19 17.88
C GLY A 124 -3.47 -8.24 16.36
N ARG A 125 -4.04 -7.34 15.56
CA ARG A 125 -3.91 -7.33 14.10
C ARG A 125 -3.28 -6.04 13.61
N VAL A 126 -2.30 -6.14 12.72
CA VAL A 126 -1.63 -4.96 12.16
C VAL A 126 -2.59 -4.12 11.33
N VAL A 127 -2.59 -2.82 11.62
CA VAL A 127 -3.39 -1.80 10.95
C VAL A 127 -2.51 -0.85 10.12
N ALA A 128 -3.11 -0.22 9.14
CA ALA A 128 -2.45 0.77 8.29
C ALA A 128 -2.39 2.15 8.93
N ASN A 129 -3.44 2.49 9.67
CA ASN A 129 -3.62 3.80 10.28
C ASN A 129 -4.41 3.67 11.59
N CYS A 130 -4.06 4.49 12.59
CA CYS A 130 -4.78 4.54 13.86
C CYS A 130 -6.00 5.46 13.84
N HIS A 131 -6.21 6.25 12.78
CA HIS A 131 -7.36 7.13 12.54
C HIS A 131 -7.71 8.06 13.72
N LYS A 132 -6.71 8.47 14.52
CA LYS A 132 -6.89 9.28 15.74
C LYS A 132 -7.75 8.60 16.83
N LEU A 133 -7.95 7.29 16.75
CA LEU A 133 -8.51 6.51 17.83
C LEU A 133 -7.62 6.59 19.09
N PRO A 134 -8.14 6.33 20.30
CA PRO A 134 -7.34 6.40 21.52
C PRO A 134 -6.06 5.54 21.44
N ALA A 135 -4.92 6.12 21.78
CA ALA A 135 -3.63 5.43 21.70
C ALA A 135 -3.58 4.13 22.54
N SER A 136 -4.35 4.07 23.64
CA SER A 136 -4.50 2.90 24.49
C SER A 136 -5.12 1.68 23.79
N ALA A 137 -5.81 1.89 22.66
CA ALA A 137 -6.39 0.80 21.86
C ALA A 137 -5.36 0.06 21.00
N PHE A 138 -4.13 0.58 20.91
CA PHE A 138 -3.09 0.04 20.04
C PHE A 138 -1.88 -0.43 20.81
N THR A 139 -1.31 -1.54 20.38
CA THR A 139 0.06 -1.91 20.71
C THR A 139 0.99 -1.54 19.55
N ARG A 140 2.27 -1.29 19.86
CA ARG A 140 3.27 -0.91 18.86
C ARG A 140 4.47 -1.84 18.96
N ARG A 141 4.89 -2.39 17.81
CA ARG A 141 6.12 -3.18 17.74
C ARG A 141 6.88 -2.94 16.43
N ARG A 142 8.12 -3.34 16.42
CA ARG A 142 8.96 -3.30 15.23
C ARG A 142 9.00 -4.68 14.57
N LEU A 143 8.76 -4.75 13.27
CA LEU A 143 8.97 -5.95 12.47
C LEU A 143 10.46 -6.28 12.38
N THR A 144 10.80 -7.54 12.47
CA THR A 144 12.12 -8.04 12.12
C THR A 144 12.30 -8.14 10.61
N VAL A 145 13.56 -8.20 10.15
CA VAL A 145 13.86 -8.43 8.72
C VAL A 145 13.25 -9.74 8.24
N SER A 146 13.33 -10.80 9.05
CA SER A 146 12.76 -12.11 8.71
C SER A 146 11.24 -12.06 8.52
N GLU A 147 10.51 -11.32 9.38
CA GLU A 147 9.07 -11.11 9.21
C GLU A 147 8.75 -10.36 7.91
N ILE A 148 9.52 -9.32 7.58
CA ILE A 148 9.33 -8.55 6.35
C ILE A 148 9.56 -9.45 5.12
N VAL A 149 10.65 -10.22 5.11
CA VAL A 149 10.95 -11.16 4.02
C VAL A 149 9.86 -12.21 3.88
N ALA A 150 9.43 -12.83 4.99
CA ALA A 150 8.37 -13.84 4.99
C ALA A 150 7.04 -13.31 4.44
N VAL A 151 6.73 -12.03 4.71
CA VAL A 151 5.52 -11.37 4.19
C VAL A 151 5.57 -11.17 2.69
N TRP A 152 6.73 -10.79 2.15
CA TRP A 152 6.86 -10.41 0.73
C TRP A 152 7.19 -11.57 -0.20
N LYS A 153 7.86 -12.63 0.28
CA LYS A 153 8.23 -13.78 -0.54
C LYS A 153 7.07 -14.37 -1.35
N PRO A 154 5.89 -14.66 -0.78
CA PRO A 154 4.75 -15.17 -1.56
C PRO A 154 4.23 -14.19 -2.62
N ILE A 155 4.34 -12.88 -2.38
CA ILE A 155 3.94 -11.85 -3.36
C ILE A 155 4.89 -11.84 -4.55
N LEU A 156 6.20 -11.87 -4.28
CA LEU A 156 7.22 -11.93 -5.34
C LEU A 156 7.09 -13.20 -6.19
N GLU A 157 6.78 -14.33 -5.56
CA GLU A 157 6.54 -15.60 -6.26
C GLU A 157 5.27 -15.55 -7.13
N ARG A 158 4.19 -14.92 -6.62
CA ARG A 158 2.92 -14.75 -7.36
C ARG A 158 3.08 -13.88 -8.60
N TYR A 159 3.84 -12.80 -8.50
CA TYR A 159 4.04 -11.80 -9.55
C TYR A 159 5.46 -11.81 -10.13
N LYS A 160 6.03 -13.02 -10.29
CA LYS A 160 7.39 -13.22 -10.80
C LYS A 160 7.65 -12.70 -12.21
N ASP A 161 6.58 -12.42 -12.95
CA ASP A 161 6.57 -11.82 -14.29
C ASP A 161 6.77 -10.31 -14.27
N LYS A 162 6.75 -9.69 -13.09
CA LYS A 162 6.88 -8.24 -12.91
C LYS A 162 8.22 -7.87 -12.27
N HIS A 163 8.71 -6.69 -12.59
CA HIS A 163 9.92 -6.15 -11.95
C HIS A 163 9.55 -5.46 -10.63
N PHE A 164 10.23 -5.82 -9.55
CA PHE A 164 10.07 -5.18 -8.25
C PHE A 164 11.27 -4.33 -7.89
N ILE A 165 11.01 -3.10 -7.43
CA ILE A 165 12.00 -2.20 -6.86
C ILE A 165 11.58 -1.88 -5.43
N PHE A 166 12.46 -2.12 -4.46
CA PHE A 166 12.26 -1.78 -3.06
C PHE A 166 13.16 -0.61 -2.67
N THR A 167 12.58 0.42 -2.02
CA THR A 167 13.30 1.62 -1.56
C THR A 167 13.00 1.93 -0.10
#